data_f59ff9b74c9a771ccb27fea31938a9ac
#
_entry.id   f59ff9b74c9a771ccb27fea31938a9ac
#
_cell.length_a   1.000
_cell.length_b   1.000
_cell.length_c   1.000
_cell.angle_alpha   90.00
_cell.angle_beta   90.00
_cell.angle_gamma   90.00
#
_symmetry.space_group_name_H-M   'P 1'
#
loop_
_entity.id
_entity.type
_entity.pdbx_description
1 polymer ?
#
loop_
_entity_poly.entity_id
_entity_poly.type
_entity_poly.pdbx_seq_one_letter_code
_entity_poly.pdbx_strand_id
1 'polypeptide(L)'
;MSFLIYMKQALSNLFKPPVTTSYPLKPKTFKPHDRGRVINDISRCILCGQCMRTCPAGAITVDRTTGIWKINPFACVQCAGCVEVCPKKCLHMDPEAAAPDVKKSEIILQVKKEDGVS
;
A
#
# COMPACT_ATOMS: atom_id res chain seq x y z
N MET A 1 45.15 3.31 12.60
CA MET A 1 43.95 3.46 13.44
C MET A 1 42.73 2.71 12.90
N SER A 2 42.54 2.63 11.61
CA SER A 2 41.38 1.95 11.01
C SER A 2 41.32 0.43 11.26
N PHE A 3 42.45 -0.24 11.28
CA PHE A 3 42.53 -1.71 11.44
C PHE A 3 41.91 -2.19 12.76
N LEU A 4 42.20 -1.52 13.87
CA LEU A 4 41.64 -1.86 15.19
C LEU A 4 40.12 -1.72 15.26
N ILE A 5 39.58 -0.74 14.52
CA ILE A 5 38.14 -0.53 14.45
C ILE A 5 37.45 -1.68 13.72
N TYR A 6 38.02 -2.12 12.59
CA TYR A 6 37.51 -3.26 11.84
C TYR A 6 37.61 -4.59 12.60
N MET A 7 38.72 -4.82 13.31
CA MET A 7 38.84 -5.99 14.16
C MET A 7 37.83 -6.02 15.29
N LYS A 8 37.62 -4.89 15.97
CA LYS A 8 36.61 -4.78 17.02
C LYS A 8 35.21 -5.04 16.47
N GLN A 9 34.89 -4.50 15.27
CA GLN A 9 33.61 -4.72 14.61
C GLN A 9 33.41 -6.17 14.21
N ALA A 10 34.41 -6.80 13.62
CA ALA A 10 34.36 -8.21 13.25
C ALA A 10 34.16 -9.13 14.47
N LEU A 11 34.91 -8.90 15.54
CA LEU A 11 34.77 -9.65 16.77
C LEU A 11 33.39 -9.44 17.43
N SER A 12 32.90 -8.21 17.42
CA SER A 12 31.56 -7.88 17.91
C SER A 12 30.45 -8.60 17.10
N ASN A 13 30.60 -8.68 15.78
CA ASN A 13 29.62 -9.35 14.92
C ASN A 13 29.61 -10.87 15.08
N LEU A 14 30.74 -11.45 15.49
CA LEU A 14 30.84 -12.89 15.73
C LEU A 14 29.96 -13.36 16.91
N PHE A 15 29.83 -12.54 17.93
CA PHE A 15 29.05 -12.85 19.14
C PHE A 15 27.66 -12.23 19.20
N LYS A 16 27.30 -11.37 18.25
CA LYS A 16 25.96 -10.79 18.19
C LYS A 16 24.97 -11.72 17.48
N PRO A 17 23.71 -11.77 17.94
CA PRO A 17 22.67 -12.47 17.20
C PRO A 17 22.45 -11.82 15.82
N PRO A 18 22.00 -12.57 14.82
CA PRO A 18 21.74 -12.05 13.48
C PRO A 18 20.67 -10.95 13.53
N VAL A 19 20.90 -9.87 12.76
CA VAL A 19 19.96 -8.73 12.63
C VAL A 19 18.75 -9.11 11.78
N THR A 20 18.89 -10.12 10.95
CA THR A 20 17.83 -10.62 10.07
C THR A 20 16.77 -11.40 10.83
N THR A 21 15.51 -11.23 10.44
CA THR A 21 14.41 -12.00 11.00
C THR A 21 14.22 -13.31 10.26
N SER A 22 13.83 -14.36 10.98
CA SER A 22 13.59 -15.69 10.40
C SER A 22 12.22 -15.76 9.74
N TYR A 23 12.00 -14.99 8.65
CA TYR A 23 10.80 -15.12 7.84
C TYR A 23 10.88 -16.42 7.01
N PRO A 24 9.82 -17.24 6.87
CA PRO A 24 8.45 -17.02 7.35
C PRO A 24 8.13 -17.57 8.75
N LEU A 25 9.08 -18.14 9.46
CA LEU A 25 8.86 -18.75 10.79
C LEU A 25 8.39 -17.72 11.84
N LYS A 26 8.92 -16.49 11.76
CA LYS A 26 8.45 -15.35 12.53
C LYS A 26 7.91 -14.31 11.55
N PRO A 27 6.58 -14.21 11.36
CA PRO A 27 6.00 -13.19 10.52
C PRO A 27 6.28 -11.79 11.07
N LYS A 28 6.47 -10.85 10.17
CA LYS A 28 6.67 -9.44 10.55
C LYS A 28 5.41 -8.89 11.19
N THR A 29 5.54 -8.26 12.35
CA THR A 29 4.47 -7.44 12.93
C THR A 29 4.49 -6.07 12.29
N PHE A 30 3.41 -5.69 11.62
CA PHE A 30 3.28 -4.39 10.99
C PHE A 30 2.96 -3.31 12.00
N LYS A 31 3.60 -2.16 11.86
CA LYS A 31 3.30 -0.98 12.66
C LYS A 31 2.16 -0.18 12.01
N PRO A 32 1.41 0.63 12.78
CA PRO A 32 0.30 1.43 12.23
C PRO A 32 0.71 2.39 11.10
N HIS A 33 2.00 2.75 11.03
CA HIS A 33 2.55 3.66 10.03
C HIS A 33 3.21 2.95 8.84
N ASP A 34 3.21 1.62 8.83
CA ASP A 34 3.74 0.87 7.70
C ASP A 34 2.84 1.08 6.48
N ARG A 35 3.45 1.20 5.31
CA ARG A 35 2.72 1.33 4.05
C ARG A 35 2.54 -0.05 3.43
N GLY A 36 1.33 -0.53 3.43
CA GLY A 36 0.95 -1.78 2.79
C GLY A 36 0.06 -1.54 1.57
N ARG A 37 -1.17 -1.96 1.59
CA ARG A 37 -2.12 -1.81 0.48
C ARG A 37 -3.02 -0.59 0.66
N VAL A 38 -3.48 -0.04 -0.46
CA VAL A 38 -4.49 1.03 -0.47
C VAL A 38 -5.87 0.41 -0.42
N ILE A 39 -6.69 0.87 0.52
CA ILE A 39 -8.10 0.50 0.67
C ILE A 39 -8.95 1.73 0.39
N ASN A 40 -10.04 1.55 -0.35
CA ASN A 40 -11.02 2.59 -0.63
C ASN A 40 -12.35 2.26 0.03
N ASP A 41 -12.85 3.19 0.83
CA ASP A 41 -14.24 3.17 1.31
C ASP A 41 -15.14 3.73 0.21
N ILE A 42 -15.70 2.82 -0.58
CA ILE A 42 -16.47 3.18 -1.78
C ILE A 42 -17.75 3.93 -1.43
N SER A 43 -18.29 3.75 -0.22
CA SER A 43 -19.51 4.44 0.23
C SER A 43 -19.33 5.97 0.33
N ARG A 44 -18.10 6.41 0.59
CA ARG A 44 -17.74 7.83 0.72
C ARG A 44 -17.10 8.40 -0.54
N CYS A 45 -16.81 7.56 -1.53
CA CYS A 45 -16.12 7.94 -2.75
C CYS A 45 -17.06 8.68 -3.72
N ILE A 46 -16.65 9.86 -4.15
CA ILE A 46 -17.38 10.67 -5.14
C ILE A 46 -16.87 10.48 -6.58
N LEU A 47 -15.95 9.54 -6.80
CA LEU A 47 -15.35 9.28 -8.12
C LEU A 47 -14.74 10.52 -8.79
N CYS A 48 -14.14 11.43 -8.02
CA CYS A 48 -13.57 12.67 -8.55
C CYS A 48 -12.35 12.46 -9.47
N GLY A 49 -11.69 11.29 -9.40
CA GLY A 49 -10.56 10.94 -10.25
C GLY A 49 -9.22 11.56 -9.85
N GLN A 50 -9.14 12.26 -8.73
CA GLN A 50 -7.89 12.84 -8.24
C GLN A 50 -6.83 11.77 -7.96
N CYS A 51 -7.22 10.67 -7.32
CA CYS A 51 -6.34 9.54 -7.04
C CYS A 51 -5.74 8.92 -8.32
N MET A 52 -6.54 8.83 -9.39
CA MET A 52 -6.06 8.33 -10.69
C MET A 52 -5.02 9.26 -11.31
N ARG A 53 -5.24 10.59 -11.23
CA ARG A 53 -4.31 11.59 -11.81
C ARG A 53 -3.00 11.69 -11.05
N THR A 54 -3.05 11.51 -9.73
CA THR A 54 -1.88 11.63 -8.86
C THR A 54 -1.05 10.34 -8.81
N CYS A 55 -1.61 9.21 -9.23
CA CYS A 55 -0.91 7.93 -9.17
C CYS A 55 0.27 7.90 -10.17
N PRO A 56 1.54 7.82 -9.70
CA PRO A 56 2.70 7.80 -10.59
C PRO A 56 2.83 6.50 -11.38
N ALA A 57 2.25 5.41 -10.85
CA ALA A 57 2.30 4.09 -11.49
C ALA A 57 1.07 3.79 -12.37
N GLY A 58 0.09 4.69 -12.44
CA GLY A 58 -1.15 4.44 -13.16
C GLY A 58 -1.93 3.22 -12.64
N ALA A 59 -1.77 2.90 -11.35
CA ALA A 59 -2.37 1.71 -10.75
C ALA A 59 -3.88 1.84 -10.48
N ILE A 60 -4.40 3.08 -10.50
CA ILE A 60 -5.80 3.38 -10.18
C ILE A 60 -6.54 3.83 -11.44
N THR A 61 -7.69 3.26 -11.67
CA THR A 61 -8.62 3.66 -12.75
C THR A 61 -9.98 4.01 -12.15
N VAL A 62 -10.52 5.15 -12.55
CA VAL A 62 -11.83 5.62 -12.10
C VAL A 62 -12.72 5.88 -13.31
N ASP A 63 -13.84 5.20 -13.38
CA ASP A 63 -14.86 5.39 -14.38
C ASP A 63 -16.10 6.00 -13.74
N ARG A 64 -16.39 7.24 -14.12
CA ARG A 64 -17.55 7.98 -13.61
C ARG A 64 -18.88 7.53 -14.23
N THR A 65 -18.83 6.98 -15.44
CA THR A 65 -20.03 6.56 -16.17
C THR A 65 -20.59 5.27 -15.60
N THR A 66 -19.71 4.32 -15.32
CA THR A 66 -20.08 3.01 -14.75
C THR A 66 -20.07 3.00 -13.22
N GLY A 67 -19.53 4.05 -12.58
CA GLY A 67 -19.41 4.11 -11.14
C GLY A 67 -18.34 3.16 -10.58
N ILE A 68 -17.36 2.80 -11.37
CA ILE A 68 -16.35 1.80 -11.02
C ILE A 68 -15.04 2.48 -10.60
N TRP A 69 -14.50 2.03 -9.50
CA TRP A 69 -13.15 2.34 -9.04
C TRP A 69 -12.33 1.06 -9.01
N LYS A 70 -11.17 1.07 -9.65
CA LYS A 70 -10.27 -0.08 -9.74
C LYS A 70 -8.89 0.27 -9.26
N ILE A 71 -8.22 -0.68 -8.62
CA ILE A 71 -6.80 -0.60 -8.32
C ILE A 71 -6.11 -1.92 -8.66
N ASN A 72 -4.92 -1.80 -9.27
CA ASN A 72 -4.01 -2.93 -9.44
C ASN A 72 -2.99 -2.91 -8.29
N PRO A 73 -3.10 -3.78 -7.29
CA PRO A 73 -2.20 -3.77 -6.14
C PRO A 73 -0.76 -4.14 -6.52
N PHE A 74 -0.55 -4.86 -7.62
CA PHE A 74 0.78 -5.25 -8.11
C PHE A 74 1.50 -4.13 -8.88
N ALA A 75 0.77 -3.14 -9.39
CA ALA A 75 1.34 -1.95 -10.00
C ALA A 75 1.56 -0.82 -8.98
N CYS A 76 0.88 -0.87 -7.84
CA CYS A 76 0.94 0.16 -6.81
C CYS A 76 2.31 0.22 -6.14
N VAL A 77 2.95 1.38 -6.15
CA VAL A 77 4.25 1.63 -5.48
C VAL A 77 4.12 2.08 -4.02
N GLN A 78 2.92 2.04 -3.46
CA GLN A 78 2.65 2.33 -2.05
C GLN A 78 3.13 3.74 -1.60
N CYS A 79 3.05 4.71 -2.48
CA CYS A 79 3.52 6.08 -2.21
C CYS A 79 2.59 6.90 -1.31
N ALA A 80 1.35 6.45 -1.09
CA ALA A 80 0.27 7.14 -0.36
C ALA A 80 -0.22 8.46 -0.97
N GLY A 81 0.26 8.88 -2.13
CA GLY A 81 -0.16 10.12 -2.78
C GLY A 81 -1.67 10.21 -3.03
N CYS A 82 -2.31 9.10 -3.40
CA CYS A 82 -3.75 9.03 -3.60
C CYS A 82 -4.55 9.25 -2.29
N VAL A 83 -4.00 8.82 -1.16
CA VAL A 83 -4.62 9.02 0.17
C VAL A 83 -4.60 10.49 0.56
N GLU A 84 -3.48 11.18 0.29
CA GLU A 84 -3.30 12.59 0.65
C GLU A 84 -4.17 13.52 -0.19
N VAL A 85 -4.31 13.26 -1.49
CA VAL A 85 -5.09 14.12 -2.39
C VAL A 85 -6.61 13.87 -2.34
N CYS A 86 -7.06 12.84 -1.65
CA CYS A 86 -8.48 12.51 -1.61
C CYS A 86 -9.27 13.54 -0.80
N PRO A 87 -10.20 14.32 -1.41
CA PRO A 87 -10.95 15.35 -0.71
C PRO A 87 -11.94 14.78 0.31
N LYS A 88 -12.43 13.58 0.07
CA LYS A 88 -13.35 12.87 0.98
C LYS A 88 -12.65 11.96 1.98
N LYS A 89 -11.32 11.82 1.87
CA LYS A 89 -10.50 10.94 2.70
C LYS A 89 -11.09 9.53 2.84
N CYS A 90 -11.58 9.00 1.72
CA CYS A 90 -12.10 7.64 1.64
C CYS A 90 -11.00 6.61 1.39
N LEU A 91 -9.82 7.05 0.96
CA LEU A 91 -8.65 6.19 0.77
C LEU A 91 -7.81 6.16 2.04
N HIS A 92 -7.36 4.99 2.42
CA HIS A 92 -6.42 4.81 3.53
C HIS A 92 -5.43 3.68 3.22
N MET A 93 -4.30 3.71 3.91
CA MET A 93 -3.29 2.66 3.81
C MET A 93 -3.49 1.64 4.92
N ASP A 94 -3.66 0.39 4.53
CA ASP A 94 -3.58 -0.74 5.45
C ASP A 94 -2.11 -1.14 5.61
N PRO A 95 -1.61 -1.36 6.82
CA PRO A 95 -0.22 -1.77 7.03
C PRO A 95 0.14 -3.10 6.37
N GLU A 96 -0.84 -3.96 6.16
CA GLU A 96 -0.66 -5.26 5.55
C GLU A 96 -0.52 -5.13 4.02
N ALA A 97 0.52 -5.75 3.47
CA ALA A 97 0.70 -5.80 2.02
C ALA A 97 -0.37 -6.67 1.34
N ALA A 98 -0.61 -6.43 0.06
CA ALA A 98 -1.44 -7.31 -0.73
C ALA A 98 -0.84 -8.73 -0.75
N ALA A 99 -1.71 -9.75 -0.64
CA ALA A 99 -1.27 -11.13 -0.72
C ALA A 99 -0.58 -11.41 -2.07
N PRO A 100 0.53 -12.15 -2.08
CA PRO A 100 1.17 -12.55 -3.31
C PRO A 100 0.22 -13.46 -4.11
N ASP A 101 0.13 -13.22 -5.41
CA ASP A 101 -0.70 -14.02 -6.32
C ASP A 101 0.08 -14.28 -7.61
N VAL A 102 -0.20 -15.41 -8.23
CA VAL A 102 0.37 -15.79 -9.54
C VAL A 102 -0.27 -15.00 -10.69
N LYS A 103 -1.52 -14.60 -10.52
CA LYS A 103 -2.26 -13.76 -11.48
C LYS A 103 -2.33 -12.32 -10.98
N LYS A 104 -2.10 -11.37 -11.87
CA LYS A 104 -2.27 -9.94 -11.58
C LYS A 104 -3.76 -9.60 -11.53
N SER A 105 -4.38 -9.84 -10.38
CA SER A 105 -5.79 -9.51 -10.15
C SER A 105 -5.96 -8.04 -9.80
N GLU A 106 -6.97 -7.39 -10.38
CA GLU A 106 -7.38 -6.03 -10.02
C GLU A 106 -8.49 -6.08 -8.97
N ILE A 107 -8.44 -5.18 -8.02
CA ILE A 107 -9.53 -4.98 -7.06
C ILE A 107 -10.51 -4.00 -7.66
N ILE A 108 -11.73 -4.44 -7.88
CA ILE A 108 -12.81 -3.65 -8.49
C ILE A 108 -13.86 -3.36 -7.42
N LEU A 109 -14.12 -2.08 -7.18
CA LEU A 109 -15.18 -1.61 -6.31
C LEU A 109 -16.19 -0.79 -7.12
N GLN A 110 -17.48 -1.00 -6.88
CA GLN A 110 -18.55 -0.24 -7.51
C GLN A 110 -19.25 0.63 -6.46
N VAL A 111 -19.42 1.89 -6.79
CA VAL A 111 -20.33 2.76 -6.04
C VAL A 111 -21.75 2.30 -6.35
N LYS A 112 -22.47 1.79 -5.36
CA LYS A 112 -23.92 1.65 -5.48
C LYS A 112 -24.47 3.06 -5.67
N LYS A 113 -24.93 3.38 -6.87
CA LYS A 113 -25.88 4.49 -7.07
C LYS A 113 -27.13 4.06 -6.33
N GLU A 114 -27.29 4.52 -5.11
CA GLU A 114 -28.65 4.63 -4.59
C GLU A 114 -29.29 5.69 -5.49
N ASP A 115 -30.28 5.27 -6.24
CA ASP A 115 -31.16 6.16 -6.99
C ASP A 115 -31.86 7.05 -5.96
N GLY A 116 -31.15 8.10 -5.55
CA GLY A 116 -31.63 9.14 -4.67
C GLY A 116 -32.43 10.13 -5.49
N VAL A 117 -33.68 9.85 -5.58
CA VAL A 117 -34.79 10.77 -5.67
C VAL A 117 -34.41 12.25 -5.42
N SER A 118 -34.66 13.07 -6.47
CA SER A 118 -34.95 14.50 -6.45
C SER A 118 -33.90 15.43 -5.85
#